data_2c47528e73a7431d4aaeb13157335d8f
#
_entry.id   2c47528e73a7431d4aaeb13157335d8f
#
_cell.length_a   1.000
_cell.length_b   1.000
_cell.length_c   1.000
_cell.angle_alpha   90.00
_cell.angle_beta   90.00
_cell.angle_gamma   90.00
#
_symmetry.space_group_name_H-M   'P 1'
#
loop_
_entity.id
_entity.type
_entity.pdbx_description
1 polymer ?
#
loop_
_entity_poly.entity_id
_entity_poly.type
_entity_poly.pdbx_seq_one_letter_code
_entity_poly.pdbx_strand_id
1 'polypeptide(L)'
;MKMNVHNKLIASQYNIISKVFDNSRVRIWNNVKQFLLDDQGRTANTLLDCGCGNGKNMIYAQSLGYHSEGFDISDNLLDICKNKGLNVYYQDVLNLKANKKYNKIISIAVLHHLQTFEEQIAAIKILCDCLDNNGKLLVSFWSKEKTLEDIKEYRKDGQGSQDARDLIVPNVRSKSDSRDFVSGPNYVSWKLDRENIIQRFYYIHDYKSIQELAKNINVKYTISWEQQNWFILFTKDI
;
A
#
# COMPACT_ATOMS: atom_id res chain seq x y z
N MET A 1 13.18 13.78 12.48
CA MET A 1 12.10 14.80 12.44
C MET A 1 10.96 14.29 13.31
N LYS A 2 10.19 15.14 14.00
CA LYS A 2 9.03 14.65 14.78
C LYS A 2 7.88 14.31 13.83
N MET A 3 7.17 13.22 14.06
CA MET A 3 5.95 12.84 13.36
C MET A 3 4.91 13.97 13.41
N ASN A 4 4.26 14.29 12.30
CA ASN A 4 3.24 15.34 12.25
C ASN A 4 1.98 14.97 13.05
N VAL A 5 1.11 15.95 13.32
CA VAL A 5 -0.10 15.75 14.15
C VAL A 5 -1.07 14.77 13.49
N HIS A 6 -1.20 14.80 12.17
CA HIS A 6 -2.07 13.92 11.40
C HIS A 6 -1.63 12.44 11.53
N ASN A 7 -0.34 12.16 11.31
CA ASN A 7 0.19 10.79 11.43
C ASN A 7 0.06 10.25 12.86
N LYS A 8 0.18 11.11 13.90
CA LYS A 8 -0.11 10.73 15.29
C LYS A 8 -1.57 10.33 15.49
N LEU A 9 -2.51 11.05 14.85
CA LEU A 9 -3.92 10.69 14.90
C LEU A 9 -4.17 9.34 14.23
N ILE A 10 -3.61 9.10 13.05
CA ILE A 10 -3.70 7.80 12.36
C ILE A 10 -3.12 6.68 13.22
N ALA A 11 -1.94 6.87 13.82
CA ALA A 11 -1.34 5.89 14.72
C ALA A 11 -2.25 5.55 15.90
N SER A 12 -2.82 6.57 16.56
CA SER A 12 -3.77 6.39 17.67
C SER A 12 -5.02 5.59 17.23
N GLN A 13 -5.57 5.90 16.06
CA GLN A 13 -6.73 5.18 15.52
C GLN A 13 -6.42 3.70 15.28
N TYR A 14 -5.26 3.38 14.70
CA TYR A 14 -4.83 2.00 14.46
C TYR A 14 -4.47 1.27 15.77
N ASN A 15 -3.95 1.96 16.78
CA ASN A 15 -3.76 1.39 18.11
C ASN A 15 -5.09 0.93 18.72
N ILE A 16 -6.14 1.75 18.60
CA ILE A 16 -7.47 1.41 19.14
C ILE A 16 -8.07 0.19 18.43
N ILE A 17 -7.96 0.11 17.10
CA ILE A 17 -8.60 -0.97 16.32
C ILE A 17 -7.72 -2.21 16.15
N SER A 18 -6.49 -2.23 16.67
CA SER A 18 -5.44 -3.21 16.34
C SER A 18 -5.90 -4.67 16.44
N LYS A 19 -6.61 -5.06 17.52
CA LYS A 19 -7.11 -6.44 17.74
C LYS A 19 -8.17 -6.83 16.70
N VAL A 20 -9.15 -5.94 16.44
CA VAL A 20 -10.19 -6.20 15.44
C VAL A 20 -9.61 -6.19 14.04
N PHE A 21 -8.62 -5.32 13.79
CA PHE A 21 -7.87 -5.28 12.54
C PHE A 21 -7.12 -6.59 12.30
N ASP A 22 -6.39 -7.13 13.28
CA ASP A 22 -5.67 -8.39 13.16
C ASP A 22 -6.61 -9.56 12.80
N ASN A 23 -7.71 -9.71 13.51
CA ASN A 23 -8.70 -10.76 13.28
C ASN A 23 -9.39 -10.67 11.90
N SER A 24 -9.52 -9.46 11.35
CA SER A 24 -10.27 -9.23 10.09
C SER A 24 -9.38 -9.18 8.84
N ARG A 25 -8.08 -8.99 8.98
CA ARG A 25 -7.15 -8.76 7.85
C ARG A 25 -6.20 -9.95 7.63
N VAL A 26 -6.78 -11.12 7.36
CA VAL A 26 -6.03 -12.38 7.17
C VAL A 26 -5.68 -12.69 5.72
N ARG A 27 -6.47 -12.17 4.75
CA ARG A 27 -6.28 -12.49 3.33
C ARG A 27 -5.15 -11.66 2.71
N ILE A 28 -4.28 -12.32 1.94
CA ILE A 28 -3.26 -11.65 1.09
C ILE A 28 -3.90 -11.32 -0.26
N TRP A 29 -3.66 -10.10 -0.76
CA TRP A 29 -4.09 -9.67 -2.08
C TRP A 29 -3.38 -10.44 -3.20
N ASN A 30 -4.07 -10.65 -4.31
CA ASN A 30 -3.51 -11.42 -5.42
C ASN A 30 -2.31 -10.71 -6.05
N ASN A 31 -2.38 -9.39 -6.21
CA ASN A 31 -1.25 -8.59 -6.68
C ASN A 31 -0.02 -8.74 -5.77
N VAL A 32 -0.21 -8.80 -4.44
CA VAL A 32 0.91 -9.03 -3.49
C VAL A 32 1.47 -10.43 -3.64
N LYS A 33 0.63 -11.46 -3.79
CA LYS A 33 1.09 -12.84 -4.03
C LYS A 33 1.92 -12.94 -5.31
N GLN A 34 1.40 -12.42 -6.41
CA GLN A 34 2.08 -12.41 -7.70
C GLN A 34 3.43 -11.69 -7.61
N PHE A 35 3.44 -10.50 -7.00
CA PHE A 35 4.64 -9.72 -6.77
C PHE A 35 5.71 -10.49 -5.99
N LEU A 36 5.32 -11.21 -4.94
CA LEU A 36 6.27 -11.97 -4.11
C LEU A 36 6.73 -13.28 -4.80
N LEU A 37 5.92 -13.86 -5.68
CA LEU A 37 6.28 -15.05 -6.45
C LEU A 37 7.17 -14.74 -7.66
N ASP A 38 7.11 -13.51 -8.19
CA ASP A 38 7.88 -13.06 -9.34
C ASP A 38 9.36 -12.88 -8.96
N ASP A 39 10.28 -13.69 -9.19
CA ASP A 39 11.70 -13.72 -8.83
C ASP A 39 12.09 -14.89 -7.89
N GLN A 40 11.33 -15.96 -7.86
CA GLN A 40 11.76 -17.18 -7.18
C GLN A 40 12.98 -17.76 -7.91
N GLY A 41 14.12 -17.78 -7.22
CA GLY A 41 15.40 -18.28 -7.75
C GLY A 41 16.61 -17.37 -7.47
N ARG A 42 16.41 -16.20 -6.87
CA ARG A 42 17.53 -15.36 -6.39
C ARG A 42 17.99 -15.83 -5.00
N THR A 43 19.29 -15.83 -4.78
CA THR A 43 19.93 -16.39 -3.57
C THR A 43 19.79 -15.52 -2.30
N ALA A 44 19.27 -14.30 -2.38
CA ALA A 44 19.08 -13.42 -1.22
C ALA A 44 17.90 -12.47 -1.48
N ASN A 45 16.69 -12.91 -1.16
CA ASN A 45 15.51 -12.07 -1.30
C ASN A 45 15.24 -11.29 -0.01
N THR A 46 15.41 -9.97 -0.04
CA THR A 46 15.08 -9.07 1.07
C THR A 46 13.78 -8.34 0.78
N LEU A 47 12.91 -8.26 1.78
CA LEU A 47 11.64 -7.54 1.71
C LEU A 47 11.54 -6.50 2.82
N LEU A 48 11.11 -5.29 2.48
CA LEU A 48 10.62 -4.29 3.43
C LEU A 48 9.10 -4.14 3.29
N ASP A 49 8.37 -4.29 4.40
CA ASP A 49 6.92 -4.03 4.47
C ASP A 49 6.68 -2.68 5.17
N CYS A 50 6.38 -1.65 4.39
CA CYS A 50 6.10 -0.29 4.86
C CYS A 50 4.65 -0.19 5.30
N GLY A 51 4.40 0.05 6.59
CA GLY A 51 3.08 -0.02 7.19
C GLY A 51 2.62 -1.47 7.31
N CYS A 52 3.43 -2.30 7.95
CA CYS A 52 3.28 -3.76 7.96
C CYS A 52 1.99 -4.25 8.64
N GLY A 53 1.31 -3.39 9.41
CA GLY A 53 0.09 -3.69 10.10
C GLY A 53 0.21 -4.92 11.01
N ASN A 54 -0.56 -5.96 10.77
CA ASN A 54 -0.52 -7.21 11.54
C ASN A 54 0.54 -8.23 11.05
N GLY A 55 1.38 -7.86 10.08
CA GLY A 55 2.48 -8.67 9.58
C GLY A 55 2.10 -9.79 8.62
N LYS A 56 0.85 -9.88 8.16
CA LYS A 56 0.39 -10.99 7.29
C LYS A 56 1.19 -11.16 6.01
N ASN A 57 1.58 -10.04 5.36
CA ASN A 57 2.37 -10.07 4.13
C ASN A 57 3.81 -10.56 4.42
N MET A 58 4.39 -10.15 5.55
CA MET A 58 5.70 -10.60 6.00
C MET A 58 5.72 -12.12 6.27
N ILE A 59 4.68 -12.66 6.96
CA ILE A 59 4.54 -14.11 7.20
C ILE A 59 4.50 -14.86 5.87
N TYR A 60 3.72 -14.38 4.91
CA TYR A 60 3.66 -15.00 3.59
C TYR A 60 5.00 -14.90 2.86
N ALA A 61 5.67 -13.76 2.89
CA ALA A 61 6.99 -13.60 2.27
C ALA A 61 8.03 -14.55 2.90
N GLN A 62 8.04 -14.69 4.23
CA GLN A 62 8.93 -15.63 4.92
C GLN A 62 8.67 -17.08 4.50
N SER A 63 7.41 -17.48 4.28
CA SER A 63 7.09 -18.81 3.76
C SER A 63 7.62 -19.07 2.34
N LEU A 64 7.96 -17.99 1.61
CA LEU A 64 8.60 -18.03 0.30
C LEU A 64 10.14 -17.86 0.36
N GLY A 65 10.71 -17.82 1.58
CA GLY A 65 12.15 -17.69 1.78
C GLY A 65 12.69 -16.25 1.82
N TYR A 66 11.84 -15.24 1.94
CA TYR A 66 12.30 -13.86 2.09
C TYR A 66 12.84 -13.55 3.49
N HIS A 67 13.93 -12.82 3.56
CA HIS A 67 14.33 -12.10 4.78
C HIS A 67 13.53 -10.81 4.85
N SER A 68 12.47 -10.80 5.67
CA SER A 68 11.55 -9.68 5.76
C SER A 68 11.78 -8.82 6.99
N GLU A 69 11.72 -7.51 6.80
CA GLU A 69 11.59 -6.49 7.84
C GLU A 69 10.34 -5.69 7.59
N GLY A 70 9.77 -5.10 8.64
CA GLY A 70 8.63 -4.22 8.50
C GLY A 70 8.65 -3.08 9.49
N PHE A 71 7.90 -2.03 9.19
CA PHE A 71 7.67 -0.94 10.13
C PHE A 71 6.22 -0.46 10.07
N ASP A 72 5.78 0.11 11.18
CA ASP A 72 4.47 0.74 11.31
C ASP A 72 4.56 1.91 12.28
N ILE A 73 3.55 2.79 12.29
CA ILE A 73 3.40 3.87 13.27
C ILE A 73 2.49 3.48 14.45
N SER A 74 1.86 2.31 14.39
CA SER A 74 1.01 1.77 15.45
C SER A 74 1.78 0.81 16.34
N ASP A 75 2.07 1.23 17.58
CA ASP A 75 2.77 0.39 18.57
C ASP A 75 2.02 -0.92 18.83
N ASN A 76 0.68 -0.88 18.92
CA ASN A 76 -0.12 -2.07 19.18
C ASN A 76 -0.08 -3.08 18.02
N LEU A 77 0.01 -2.63 16.75
CA LEU A 77 0.21 -3.53 15.61
C LEU A 77 1.63 -4.09 15.59
N LEU A 78 2.63 -3.29 15.95
CA LEU A 78 4.00 -3.77 16.08
C LEU A 78 4.13 -4.83 17.19
N ASP A 79 3.44 -4.68 18.31
CA ASP A 79 3.43 -5.69 19.38
C ASP A 79 2.78 -7.00 18.92
N ILE A 80 1.69 -6.93 18.12
CA ILE A 80 1.11 -8.10 17.47
C ILE A 80 2.14 -8.80 16.56
N CYS A 81 2.89 -8.04 15.76
CA CYS A 81 3.94 -8.58 14.89
C CYS A 81 5.09 -9.22 15.69
N LYS A 82 5.58 -8.57 16.75
CA LYS A 82 6.64 -9.10 17.64
C LYS A 82 6.20 -10.42 18.27
N ASN A 83 4.95 -10.51 18.75
CA ASN A 83 4.39 -11.74 19.30
C ASN A 83 4.32 -12.89 18.28
N LYS A 84 4.30 -12.56 16.96
CA LYS A 84 4.39 -13.53 15.86
C LYS A 84 5.84 -13.81 15.44
N GLY A 85 6.85 -13.27 16.14
CA GLY A 85 8.27 -13.46 15.85
C GLY A 85 8.78 -12.68 14.62
N LEU A 86 8.06 -11.62 14.20
CA LEU A 86 8.44 -10.82 13.04
C LEU A 86 9.45 -9.72 13.41
N ASN A 87 10.39 -9.45 12.52
CA ASN A 87 11.35 -8.36 12.67
C ASN A 87 10.70 -7.02 12.27
N VAL A 88 10.23 -6.27 13.26
CA VAL A 88 9.52 -5.01 13.03
C VAL A 88 9.99 -3.91 13.97
N TYR A 89 9.87 -2.65 13.51
CA TYR A 89 10.26 -1.46 14.28
C TYR A 89 9.29 -0.29 14.02
N TYR A 90 9.29 0.65 14.97
CA TYR A 90 8.51 1.87 14.84
C TYR A 90 9.17 2.84 13.86
N GLN A 91 8.44 3.28 12.82
CA GLN A 91 8.92 4.25 11.84
C GLN A 91 7.76 4.92 11.11
N ASP A 92 7.87 6.23 10.89
CA ASP A 92 7.05 6.98 9.96
C ASP A 92 7.76 7.03 8.60
N VAL A 93 7.07 6.67 7.53
CA VAL A 93 7.64 6.59 6.17
C VAL A 93 8.26 7.91 5.71
N LEU A 94 7.65 9.05 6.06
CA LEU A 94 8.17 10.38 5.71
C LEU A 94 9.49 10.74 6.43
N ASN A 95 9.86 9.99 7.46
CA ASN A 95 11.09 10.15 8.21
C ASN A 95 12.07 8.97 8.00
N LEU A 96 11.76 8.03 7.12
CA LEU A 96 12.61 6.88 6.81
C LEU A 96 13.90 7.36 6.14
N LYS A 97 15.03 6.81 6.58
CA LYS A 97 16.34 7.04 5.95
C LYS A 97 16.71 5.83 5.08
N ALA A 98 17.10 6.08 3.84
CA ALA A 98 17.47 5.04 2.87
C ALA A 98 18.88 4.45 3.13
N ASN A 99 19.17 4.06 4.38
CA ASN A 99 20.46 3.54 4.79
C ASN A 99 20.65 2.04 4.46
N LYS A 100 19.56 1.35 4.15
CA LYS A 100 19.52 -0.06 3.78
C LYS A 100 18.78 -0.22 2.45
N LYS A 101 19.20 -1.21 1.66
CA LYS A 101 18.60 -1.51 0.36
C LYS A 101 17.87 -2.85 0.40
N TYR A 102 16.80 -2.94 -0.40
CA TYR A 102 15.94 -4.12 -0.48
C TYR A 102 15.65 -4.48 -1.93
N ASN A 103 15.57 -5.78 -2.19
CA ASN A 103 15.19 -6.27 -3.52
C ASN A 103 13.71 -6.00 -3.79
N LYS A 104 12.87 -6.14 -2.77
CA LYS A 104 11.45 -5.82 -2.84
C LYS A 104 10.99 -4.97 -1.67
N ILE A 105 10.08 -4.04 -1.98
CA ILE A 105 9.39 -3.24 -0.97
C ILE A 105 7.90 -3.30 -1.27
N ILE A 106 7.09 -3.42 -0.24
CA ILE A 106 5.63 -3.30 -0.35
C ILE A 106 5.12 -2.20 0.57
N SER A 107 4.08 -1.50 0.14
CA SER A 107 3.32 -0.55 0.97
C SER A 107 1.83 -0.69 0.61
N ILE A 108 1.13 -1.56 1.33
CA ILE A 108 -0.19 -2.04 0.96
C ILE A 108 -1.27 -1.41 1.81
N ALA A 109 -2.08 -0.54 1.22
CA ALA A 109 -3.15 0.21 1.89
C ALA A 109 -2.63 1.09 3.05
N VAL A 110 -1.53 1.81 2.82
CA VAL A 110 -0.84 2.65 3.81
C VAL A 110 -0.78 4.11 3.37
N LEU A 111 -0.20 4.38 2.20
CA LEU A 111 0.13 5.75 1.78
C LEU A 111 -1.11 6.63 1.55
N HIS A 112 -2.28 6.05 1.36
CA HIS A 112 -3.53 6.79 1.30
C HIS A 112 -3.97 7.41 2.65
N HIS A 113 -3.25 7.11 3.75
CA HIS A 113 -3.42 7.81 5.02
C HIS A 113 -2.58 9.07 5.12
N LEU A 114 -1.63 9.30 4.22
CA LEU A 114 -0.92 10.57 4.13
C LEU A 114 -1.87 11.68 3.64
N GLN A 115 -1.73 12.86 4.23
CA GLN A 115 -2.75 13.91 4.13
C GLN A 115 -2.78 14.57 2.76
N THR A 116 -1.64 14.68 2.09
CA THR A 116 -1.54 15.38 0.81
C THR A 116 -0.95 14.49 -0.28
N PHE A 117 -1.20 14.89 -1.51
CA PHE A 117 -0.66 14.24 -2.70
C PHE A 117 0.88 14.32 -2.73
N GLU A 118 1.44 15.45 -2.28
CA GLU A 118 2.88 15.70 -2.19
C GLU A 118 3.55 14.79 -1.15
N GLU A 119 2.90 14.56 -0.01
CA GLU A 119 3.39 13.61 1.00
C GLU A 119 3.44 12.18 0.45
N GLN A 120 2.46 11.79 -0.37
CA GLN A 120 2.45 10.47 -1.00
C GLN A 120 3.58 10.33 -2.02
N ILE A 121 3.81 11.34 -2.85
CA ILE A 121 4.95 11.40 -3.78
C ILE A 121 6.27 11.30 -3.01
N ALA A 122 6.42 12.08 -1.94
CA ALA A 122 7.62 12.07 -1.11
C ALA A 122 7.88 10.68 -0.50
N ALA A 123 6.84 10.04 0.05
CA ALA A 123 6.93 8.70 0.61
C ALA A 123 7.36 7.66 -0.44
N ILE A 124 6.76 7.68 -1.65
CA ILE A 124 7.14 6.75 -2.73
C ILE A 124 8.59 6.97 -3.14
N LYS A 125 9.05 8.23 -3.28
CA LYS A 125 10.45 8.55 -3.60
C LYS A 125 11.40 7.99 -2.55
N ILE A 126 11.11 8.19 -1.26
CA ILE A 126 11.89 7.62 -0.15
C ILE A 126 11.96 6.08 -0.24
N LEU A 127 10.83 5.42 -0.55
CA LEU A 127 10.79 3.97 -0.71
C LEU A 127 11.57 3.51 -1.95
N CYS A 128 11.51 4.24 -3.07
CA CYS A 128 12.32 3.96 -4.25
C CYS A 128 13.82 4.14 -3.97
N ASP A 129 14.18 5.10 -3.12
CA ASP A 129 15.57 5.27 -2.68
C ASP A 129 16.05 4.11 -1.80
N CYS A 130 15.15 3.37 -1.16
CA CYS A 130 15.47 2.15 -0.42
C CYS A 130 15.58 0.91 -1.33
N LEU A 131 15.27 0.98 -2.62
CA LEU A 131 15.43 -0.13 -3.54
C LEU A 131 16.90 -0.36 -3.91
N ASP A 132 17.27 -1.62 -3.97
CA ASP A 132 18.50 -2.08 -4.61
C ASP A 132 18.42 -1.90 -6.14
N ASN A 133 19.52 -2.11 -6.85
CA ASN A 133 19.52 -2.17 -8.30
C ASN A 133 18.60 -3.30 -8.79
N ASN A 134 17.77 -3.01 -9.79
CA ASN A 134 16.69 -3.90 -10.25
C ASN A 134 15.65 -4.24 -9.16
N GLY A 135 15.62 -3.48 -8.07
CA GLY A 135 14.63 -3.64 -7.01
C GLY A 135 13.24 -3.18 -7.46
N LYS A 136 12.21 -3.73 -6.82
CA LYS A 136 10.81 -3.46 -7.15
C LYS A 136 10.02 -2.98 -5.92
N LEU A 137 9.17 -1.98 -6.11
CA LEU A 137 8.26 -1.46 -5.08
C LEU A 137 6.81 -1.63 -5.55
N LEU A 138 6.00 -2.32 -4.75
CA LEU A 138 4.55 -2.41 -4.96
C LEU A 138 3.81 -1.55 -3.93
N VAL A 139 3.06 -0.57 -4.39
CA VAL A 139 2.18 0.26 -3.54
C VAL A 139 0.72 0.06 -3.90
N SER A 140 -0.18 0.19 -2.92
CA SER A 140 -1.62 0.18 -3.21
C SER A 140 -2.38 1.30 -2.53
N PHE A 141 -3.43 1.75 -3.22
CA PHE A 141 -4.33 2.82 -2.79
C PHE A 141 -5.78 2.38 -3.00
N TRP A 142 -6.69 2.86 -2.18
CA TRP A 142 -8.10 2.68 -2.44
C TRP A 142 -8.53 3.45 -3.68
N SER A 143 -9.38 2.80 -4.48
CA SER A 143 -9.92 3.32 -5.74
C SER A 143 -11.29 3.96 -5.53
N LYS A 144 -11.55 5.05 -6.26
CA LYS A 144 -12.88 5.60 -6.44
C LYS A 144 -13.73 4.65 -7.31
N GLU A 145 -13.13 4.04 -8.32
CA GLU A 145 -13.77 3.10 -9.21
C GLU A 145 -14.14 1.83 -8.48
N LYS A 146 -15.37 1.37 -8.69
CA LYS A 146 -15.95 0.20 -8.04
C LYS A 146 -15.98 -1.02 -8.93
N THR A 147 -16.04 -0.80 -10.24
CA THR A 147 -16.21 -1.83 -11.26
C THR A 147 -15.18 -1.68 -12.37
N LEU A 148 -15.10 -2.73 -13.21
CA LEU A 148 -14.30 -2.70 -14.44
C LEU A 148 -14.88 -1.78 -15.49
N GLU A 149 -16.21 -1.62 -15.48
CA GLU A 149 -16.92 -0.71 -16.37
C GLU A 149 -16.49 0.73 -16.11
N ASP A 150 -16.42 1.15 -14.86
CA ASP A 150 -15.94 2.48 -14.47
C ASP A 150 -14.55 2.76 -15.06
N ILE A 151 -13.67 1.75 -15.05
CA ILE A 151 -12.30 1.88 -15.60
C ILE A 151 -12.31 1.93 -17.13
N LYS A 152 -13.21 1.19 -17.81
CA LYS A 152 -13.31 1.19 -19.26
C LYS A 152 -13.75 2.53 -19.82
N GLU A 153 -14.53 3.33 -19.08
CA GLU A 153 -14.93 4.67 -19.50
C GLU A 153 -13.72 5.57 -19.76
N TYR A 154 -12.70 5.54 -18.89
CA TYR A 154 -11.45 6.29 -19.12
C TYR A 154 -10.70 5.92 -20.39
N ARG A 155 -10.94 4.70 -20.95
CA ARG A 155 -10.32 4.25 -22.20
C ARG A 155 -11.04 4.77 -23.43
N LYS A 156 -12.35 5.06 -23.33
CA LYS A 156 -13.16 5.56 -24.47
C LYS A 156 -12.88 7.02 -24.78
N ASP A 157 -12.57 7.81 -23.75
CA ASP A 157 -12.38 9.26 -23.88
C ASP A 157 -11.04 9.65 -24.54
N GLY A 158 -10.25 8.69 -25.03
CA GLY A 158 -8.98 8.94 -25.76
C GLY A 158 -7.88 9.62 -24.92
N GLN A 159 -8.13 9.89 -23.65
CA GLN A 159 -7.18 10.52 -22.72
C GLN A 159 -6.24 9.50 -22.05
N GLY A 160 -6.44 8.20 -22.30
CA GLY A 160 -5.52 7.16 -21.84
C GLY A 160 -4.26 7.17 -22.69
N SER A 161 -3.10 7.40 -22.06
CA SER A 161 -1.81 7.17 -22.69
C SER A 161 -1.71 5.71 -23.18
N GLN A 162 -0.71 5.43 -24.05
CA GLN A 162 -0.41 4.06 -24.49
C GLN A 162 -0.30 3.05 -23.33
N ASP A 163 0.04 3.53 -22.13
CA ASP A 163 0.16 2.78 -20.87
C ASP A 163 -1.18 2.22 -20.35
N ALA A 164 -2.33 2.81 -20.74
CA ALA A 164 -3.65 2.29 -20.35
C ALA A 164 -3.98 0.91 -20.96
N ARG A 165 -3.23 0.48 -21.98
CA ARG A 165 -3.36 -0.85 -22.61
C ARG A 165 -2.77 -1.96 -21.74
N ASP A 166 -1.85 -1.61 -20.85
CA ASP A 166 -1.13 -2.54 -19.97
C ASP A 166 -1.78 -2.69 -18.60
N LEU A 167 -2.99 -2.11 -18.41
CA LEU A 167 -3.72 -2.27 -17.17
C LEU A 167 -4.10 -3.75 -16.96
N ILE A 168 -3.35 -4.44 -16.12
CA ILE A 168 -3.62 -5.82 -15.74
C ILE A 168 -4.76 -5.82 -14.72
N VAL A 169 -5.92 -6.31 -15.13
CA VAL A 169 -7.05 -6.50 -14.22
C VAL A 169 -7.23 -7.99 -13.96
N PRO A 170 -6.85 -8.46 -12.76
CA PRO A 170 -7.10 -9.85 -12.39
C PRO A 170 -8.60 -10.14 -12.39
N ASN A 171 -9.00 -11.30 -12.91
CA ASN A 171 -10.40 -11.73 -13.00
C ASN A 171 -10.91 -12.09 -11.59
N VAL A 172 -11.35 -11.11 -10.80
CA VAL A 172 -11.82 -11.31 -9.42
C VAL A 172 -13.24 -10.79 -9.25
N ARG A 173 -14.14 -11.67 -8.85
CA ARG A 173 -15.48 -11.28 -8.36
C ARG A 173 -15.35 -10.61 -7.00
N SER A 174 -15.57 -9.30 -6.90
CA SER A 174 -15.67 -8.59 -5.63
C SER A 174 -17.11 -8.19 -5.34
N LYS A 175 -17.51 -8.25 -4.06
CA LYS A 175 -18.66 -7.49 -3.58
C LYS A 175 -18.23 -6.03 -3.60
N SER A 176 -18.91 -5.19 -4.39
CA SER A 176 -18.65 -3.75 -4.43
C SER A 176 -18.92 -3.13 -3.05
N ASP A 177 -18.03 -2.25 -2.61
CA ASP A 177 -18.32 -1.37 -1.48
C ASP A 177 -19.45 -0.40 -1.91
N SER A 178 -20.50 -0.30 -1.12
CA SER A 178 -21.66 0.57 -1.42
C SER A 178 -21.35 2.05 -1.20
N ARG A 179 -20.21 2.39 -0.61
CA ARG A 179 -19.84 3.78 -0.30
C ARG A 179 -19.44 4.52 -1.57
N ASP A 180 -19.94 5.75 -1.71
CA ASP A 180 -19.57 6.65 -2.79
C ASP A 180 -18.40 7.54 -2.33
N PHE A 181 -17.22 7.26 -2.87
CA PHE A 181 -16.02 8.05 -2.65
C PHE A 181 -15.84 9.13 -3.72
N VAL A 182 -15.30 10.28 -3.31
CA VAL A 182 -14.77 11.28 -4.23
C VAL A 182 -13.26 11.13 -4.34
N SER A 183 -12.66 11.52 -5.47
CA SER A 183 -11.21 11.61 -5.59
C SER A 183 -10.69 12.67 -4.62
N GLY A 184 -9.61 12.35 -3.90
CA GLY A 184 -9.03 13.20 -2.88
C GLY A 184 -9.38 12.80 -1.44
N PRO A 185 -9.39 13.76 -0.49
CA PRO A 185 -9.63 13.53 0.94
C PRO A 185 -11.02 12.97 1.25
N ASN A 186 -11.06 11.90 2.02
CA ASN A 186 -12.29 11.25 2.51
C ASN A 186 -12.14 10.84 3.96
N TYR A 187 -13.26 10.67 4.66
CA TYR A 187 -13.30 10.08 5.99
C TYR A 187 -14.12 8.79 5.96
N VAL A 188 -13.53 7.71 6.45
CA VAL A 188 -14.12 6.37 6.43
C VAL A 188 -14.39 5.89 7.83
N SER A 189 -15.66 5.62 8.11
CA SER A 189 -16.11 5.15 9.40
C SER A 189 -15.66 3.73 9.68
N TRP A 190 -15.16 3.47 10.89
CA TRP A 190 -14.93 2.16 11.46
C TRP A 190 -15.76 2.01 12.73
N LYS A 191 -16.71 1.08 12.73
CA LYS A 191 -17.52 0.79 13.92
C LYS A 191 -16.72 -0.13 14.84
N LEU A 192 -16.46 0.31 16.06
CA LEU A 192 -15.90 -0.51 17.13
C LEU A 192 -17.00 -1.32 17.80
N ASP A 193 -18.12 -0.64 18.14
CA ASP A 193 -19.33 -1.18 18.71
C ASP A 193 -20.56 -0.35 18.27
N ARG A 194 -21.68 -0.43 18.99
CA ARG A 194 -22.92 0.29 18.64
C ARG A 194 -22.81 1.81 18.80
N GLU A 195 -21.98 2.29 19.71
CA GLU A 195 -21.89 3.71 20.10
C GLU A 195 -20.57 4.36 19.62
N ASN A 196 -19.52 3.57 19.43
CA ASN A 196 -18.18 4.04 19.13
C ASN A 196 -17.86 3.87 17.66
N ILE A 197 -17.71 5.00 16.96
CA ILE A 197 -17.31 5.05 15.55
C ILE A 197 -16.03 5.89 15.43
N ILE A 198 -15.02 5.35 14.79
CA ILE A 198 -13.79 6.07 14.46
C ILE A 198 -13.86 6.51 13.01
N GLN A 199 -13.58 7.79 12.75
CA GLN A 199 -13.46 8.35 11.40
C GLN A 199 -11.98 8.34 11.00
N ARG A 200 -11.61 7.50 10.02
CA ARG A 200 -10.24 7.40 9.52
C ARG A 200 -10.11 8.18 8.23
N PHE A 201 -9.04 8.96 8.12
CA PHE A 201 -8.71 9.68 6.91
C PHE A 201 -8.18 8.74 5.82
N TYR A 202 -8.67 8.93 4.58
CA TYR A 202 -8.21 8.29 3.37
C TYR A 202 -8.15 9.28 2.22
N TYR A 203 -7.04 9.33 1.53
CA TYR A 203 -6.95 9.99 0.23
C TYR A 203 -7.29 8.96 -0.84
N ILE A 204 -8.45 9.10 -1.47
CA ILE A 204 -8.96 8.17 -2.48
C ILE A 204 -8.49 8.62 -3.86
N HIS A 205 -8.06 7.66 -4.68
CA HIS A 205 -7.60 7.92 -6.03
C HIS A 205 -8.59 7.41 -7.07
N ASP A 206 -8.86 8.25 -8.09
CA ASP A 206 -9.36 7.80 -9.37
C ASP A 206 -8.20 7.45 -10.32
N TYR A 207 -8.52 6.90 -11.49
CA TYR A 207 -7.51 6.51 -12.48
C TYR A 207 -6.60 7.67 -12.88
N LYS A 208 -7.15 8.86 -13.06
CA LYS A 208 -6.39 10.05 -13.48
C LYS A 208 -5.38 10.47 -12.40
N SER A 209 -5.82 10.54 -11.15
CA SER A 209 -4.95 10.92 -10.04
C SER A 209 -3.87 9.87 -9.77
N ILE A 210 -4.17 8.56 -9.92
CA ILE A 210 -3.17 7.50 -9.73
C ILE A 210 -2.10 7.51 -10.84
N GLN A 211 -2.49 7.83 -12.09
CA GLN A 211 -1.53 8.04 -13.18
C GLN A 211 -0.64 9.25 -12.93
N GLU A 212 -1.22 10.35 -12.45
CA GLU A 212 -0.45 11.55 -12.11
C GLU A 212 0.54 11.26 -10.98
N LEU A 213 0.11 10.53 -9.95
CA LEU A 213 0.98 10.10 -8.86
C LEU A 213 2.18 9.32 -9.39
N ALA A 214 1.94 8.31 -10.23
CA ALA A 214 2.99 7.48 -10.80
C ALA A 214 3.97 8.26 -11.67
N LYS A 215 3.49 9.18 -12.51
CA LYS A 215 4.31 10.03 -13.39
C LYS A 215 5.26 10.97 -12.63
N ASN A 216 4.91 11.38 -11.41
CA ASN A 216 5.76 12.22 -10.56
C ASN A 216 6.96 11.47 -9.95
N ILE A 217 7.00 10.13 -10.14
CA ILE A 217 8.11 9.28 -9.70
C ILE A 217 8.97 8.97 -10.94
N ASN A 218 10.21 9.39 -10.94
CA ASN A 218 11.12 9.17 -12.08
C ASN A 218 11.69 7.72 -12.05
N VAL A 219 10.78 6.74 -12.08
CA VAL A 219 11.08 5.29 -12.07
C VAL A 219 10.07 4.61 -12.98
N LYS A 220 10.47 3.59 -13.73
CA LYS A 220 9.56 2.80 -14.57
C LYS A 220 8.43 2.20 -13.72
N TYR A 221 7.21 2.26 -14.23
CA TYR A 221 6.06 1.76 -13.49
C TYR A 221 5.03 1.06 -14.38
N THR A 222 4.19 0.23 -13.74
CA THR A 222 2.95 -0.30 -14.29
C THR A 222 1.82 -0.11 -13.29
N ILE A 223 0.58 0.07 -13.79
CA ILE A 223 -0.60 0.25 -12.96
C ILE A 223 -1.53 -0.93 -13.17
N SER A 224 -2.08 -1.47 -12.08
CA SER A 224 -3.12 -2.49 -12.12
C SER A 224 -4.23 -2.17 -11.11
N TRP A 225 -5.39 -2.83 -11.27
CA TRP A 225 -6.53 -2.65 -10.39
C TRP A 225 -7.07 -4.00 -9.92
N GLU A 226 -7.31 -4.13 -8.61
CA GLU A 226 -7.89 -5.33 -8.00
C GLU A 226 -8.83 -4.93 -6.87
N GLN A 227 -10.10 -5.35 -6.94
CA GLN A 227 -11.07 -5.22 -5.83
C GLN A 227 -11.12 -3.82 -5.21
N GLN A 228 -11.35 -2.79 -6.04
CA GLN A 228 -11.41 -1.38 -5.61
C GLN A 228 -10.09 -0.86 -5.02
N ASN A 229 -8.97 -1.39 -5.48
CA ASN A 229 -7.65 -0.86 -5.16
C ASN A 229 -6.83 -0.67 -6.43
N TRP A 230 -6.17 0.46 -6.52
CA TRP A 230 -5.10 0.72 -7.47
C TRP A 230 -3.81 0.14 -6.91
N PHE A 231 -3.05 -0.52 -7.76
CA PHE A 231 -1.70 -0.98 -7.49
C PHE A 231 -0.74 -0.34 -8.48
N ILE A 232 0.38 0.17 -7.98
CA ILE A 232 1.48 0.66 -8.82
C ILE A 232 2.71 -0.19 -8.49
N LEU A 233 3.28 -0.80 -9.52
CA LEU A 233 4.55 -1.49 -9.45
C LEU A 233 5.63 -0.58 -10.05
N PHE A 234 6.56 -0.13 -9.24
CA PHE A 234 7.77 0.58 -9.66
C PHE A 234 8.93 -0.39 -9.80
N THR A 235 9.72 -0.25 -10.86
CA THR A 235 10.93 -1.05 -11.12
C THR A 235 12.10 -0.11 -11.30
N LYS A 236 13.08 -0.20 -10.40
CA LYS A 236 14.31 0.58 -10.47
C LYS A 236 15.27 -0.12 -11.44
N ASP A 237 15.61 0.55 -12.51
CA ASP A 237 16.66 0.10 -13.43
C ASP A 237 18.05 0.30 -12.81
N ILE A 238 19.09 -0.31 -13.41
CA ILE A 238 20.50 -0.28 -12.94
C ILE A 238 21.04 1.13 -13.01
#